data_c641dff2172861708053551921a3d05e
#
_entry.id   c641dff2172861708053551921a3d05e
#
_cell.length_a   1.000
_cell.length_b   1.000
_cell.length_c   1.000
_cell.angle_alpha   90.00
_cell.angle_beta   90.00
_cell.angle_gamma   90.00
#
_symmetry.space_group_name_H-M   'P 1'
#
loop_
_entity.id
_entity.type
_entity.pdbx_description
1 polymer ?
#
loop_
_entity_poly.entity_id
_entity_poly.type
_entity_poly.pdbx_seq_one_letter_code
_entity_poly.pdbx_strand_id
1 'polypeptide(L)'
;VTIPASSVTESAAVLDLGCVLPFNFGHHSVSLTCRDFRRGDAVTEFVELTGGRIACEVFGEGPLVLLAHGIGDHRQAYRAVAPRLAAAGYRVVNMDIRGHGESSMDWVSQTGRAVISRTDVARDMVGVIRHFGGPAVIVGHSISGGAATIAAATAPELVTGIVEINPFTLLQKFSVPGFIRVRRYRQGMVRLGMAATGSLRWWLRYLDVAYASKPADYSASMAALASTLREPGRMAEFMKTESTPADAHAQLPNVACPALVIMGTLDPDFADPTAEGEAVISAMPPGIGQLATIAGGHYLHSEKPDATAELIVRFLATRVPEMQIH
;
A
#
# COMPACT_ATOMS: atom_id res chain seq x y z
N VAL A 1 9.89 69.81 7.66
CA VAL A 1 9.10 69.06 8.61
C VAL A 1 9.26 67.57 8.26
N THR A 2 10.09 66.96 9.02
CA THR A 2 10.46 65.51 8.90
C THR A 2 9.42 64.66 9.62
N ILE A 3 8.94 63.59 8.99
CA ILE A 3 8.12 62.54 9.61
C ILE A 3 8.94 61.25 9.61
N PRO A 4 9.10 60.56 10.75
CA PRO A 4 9.89 59.33 10.79
C PRO A 4 9.07 58.09 10.37
N ALA A 5 9.76 57.13 9.75
CA ALA A 5 9.24 55.84 9.35
C ALA A 5 8.97 54.96 10.58
N SER A 6 7.74 54.47 10.70
CA SER A 6 7.37 53.39 11.62
C SER A 6 7.39 52.03 10.91
N SER A 7 8.15 51.14 11.48
CA SER A 7 8.27 49.72 11.09
C SER A 7 6.94 49.00 11.23
N VAL A 8 6.46 48.42 10.14
CA VAL A 8 5.36 47.45 10.15
C VAL A 8 5.97 46.07 10.08
N THR A 9 5.92 45.36 11.19
CA THR A 9 6.17 43.90 11.23
C THR A 9 4.90 43.20 10.75
N GLU A 10 4.92 42.67 9.55
CA GLU A 10 3.89 41.74 9.07
C GLU A 10 4.01 40.41 9.80
N SER A 11 3.05 40.18 10.72
CA SER A 11 2.79 38.86 11.29
C SER A 11 1.97 38.09 10.28
N ALA A 12 2.57 37.07 9.67
CA ALA A 12 1.85 36.13 8.82
C ALA A 12 0.88 35.30 9.68
N ALA A 13 -0.39 35.64 9.60
CA ALA A 13 -1.47 34.83 10.15
C ALA A 13 -1.63 33.58 9.27
N VAL A 14 -1.20 32.43 9.79
CA VAL A 14 -1.53 31.12 9.22
C VAL A 14 -3.02 30.87 9.43
N LEU A 15 -3.80 30.91 8.37
CA LEU A 15 -5.20 30.52 8.38
C LEU A 15 -5.28 29.02 8.64
N ASP A 16 -5.75 28.68 9.86
CA ASP A 16 -6.03 27.30 10.31
C ASP A 16 -7.36 26.83 9.66
N LEU A 17 -7.24 26.21 8.47
CA LEU A 17 -8.38 25.55 7.82
C LEU A 17 -8.64 24.23 8.53
N GLY A 18 -9.47 24.27 9.57
CA GLY A 18 -10.00 23.10 10.26
C GLY A 18 -10.84 22.25 9.32
N CYS A 19 -10.29 21.15 8.83
CA CYS A 19 -11.04 20.16 8.07
C CYS A 19 -11.81 19.28 9.07
N VAL A 20 -13.12 19.50 9.17
CA VAL A 20 -14.06 18.63 9.92
C VAL A 20 -14.68 17.70 8.89
N LEU A 21 -14.36 16.40 8.96
CA LEU A 21 -15.04 15.38 8.17
C LEU A 21 -16.17 14.76 9.02
N PRO A 22 -17.44 14.93 8.65
CA PRO A 22 -18.53 14.25 9.34
C PRO A 22 -18.62 12.81 8.87
N PHE A 23 -18.31 11.85 9.75
CA PHE A 23 -18.66 10.45 9.54
C PHE A 23 -20.04 10.21 10.18
N ASN A 24 -21.04 9.87 9.37
CA ASN A 24 -22.36 9.47 9.82
C ASN A 24 -22.43 7.94 9.92
N PHE A 25 -22.28 7.42 11.14
CA PHE A 25 -22.72 6.06 11.48
C PHE A 25 -24.02 6.22 12.30
N GLY A 26 -25.15 5.70 11.78
CA GLY A 26 -26.50 5.81 12.33
C GLY A 26 -26.57 6.30 13.78
N HIS A 27 -27.25 7.39 14.06
CA HIS A 27 -27.53 8.04 15.35
C HIS A 27 -26.36 8.55 16.23
N HIS A 28 -25.09 8.38 15.88
CA HIS A 28 -23.98 9.01 16.60
C HIS A 28 -23.07 9.77 15.64
N SER A 29 -23.07 11.11 15.74
CA SER A 29 -22.09 11.97 15.07
C SER A 29 -20.83 12.05 15.92
N VAL A 30 -19.73 11.45 15.47
CA VAL A 30 -18.40 11.67 16.05
C VAL A 30 -17.69 12.73 15.20
N SER A 31 -17.51 13.90 15.77
CA SER A 31 -16.72 14.97 15.15
C SER A 31 -15.27 14.80 15.59
N LEU A 32 -14.44 14.25 14.70
CA LEU A 32 -12.99 14.15 14.92
C LEU A 32 -12.32 15.39 14.33
N THR A 33 -11.64 16.16 15.16
CA THR A 33 -10.81 17.28 14.72
C THR A 33 -9.42 16.78 14.34
N CYS A 34 -8.90 17.23 13.21
CA CYS A 34 -7.57 16.90 12.65
C CYS A 34 -6.38 17.35 13.55
N ARG A 35 -6.62 17.68 14.84
CA ARG A 35 -5.62 18.28 15.73
C ARG A 35 -4.67 17.31 16.42
N ASP A 36 -4.95 16.02 16.45
CA ASP A 36 -4.24 15.10 17.37
C ASP A 36 -3.15 14.21 16.75
N PHE A 37 -2.93 14.30 15.45
CA PHE A 37 -1.82 13.56 14.82
C PHE A 37 -0.76 14.51 14.25
N ARG A 38 0.13 15.01 15.13
CA ARG A 38 1.35 15.67 14.67
C ARG A 38 2.29 14.61 14.06
N ARG A 39 2.89 14.94 12.94
CA ARG A 39 3.87 14.15 12.16
C ARG A 39 5.13 13.76 12.95
N GLY A 40 5.16 13.93 14.27
CA GLY A 40 6.32 13.79 15.15
C GLY A 40 6.35 12.54 16.02
N ASP A 41 5.30 11.71 16.05
CA ASP A 41 5.19 10.66 17.07
C ASP A 41 5.31 9.22 16.55
N ALA A 42 5.45 8.99 15.24
CA ALA A 42 5.69 7.66 14.72
C ALA A 42 7.17 7.28 14.88
N VAL A 43 7.45 6.41 15.82
CA VAL A 43 8.79 5.85 16.03
C VAL A 43 8.96 4.67 15.08
N THR A 44 10.07 4.66 14.31
CA THR A 44 10.44 3.49 13.52
C THR A 44 10.88 2.37 14.47
N GLU A 45 10.18 1.25 14.43
CA GLU A 45 10.54 0.01 15.11
C GLU A 45 11.12 -0.98 14.11
N PHE A 46 12.15 -1.71 14.50
CA PHE A 46 12.77 -2.74 13.67
C PHE A 46 12.41 -4.13 14.19
N VAL A 47 11.76 -4.92 13.36
CA VAL A 47 11.40 -6.30 13.66
C VAL A 47 12.51 -7.22 13.13
N GLU A 48 13.22 -7.90 14.03
CA GLU A 48 14.26 -8.86 13.66
C GLU A 48 13.63 -10.15 13.15
N LEU A 49 13.96 -10.54 11.92
CA LEU A 49 13.54 -11.79 11.29
C LEU A 49 14.76 -12.59 10.85
N THR A 50 14.54 -13.87 10.49
CA THR A 50 15.61 -14.70 9.95
C THR A 50 16.12 -14.12 8.62
N GLY A 51 17.33 -13.60 8.62
CA GLY A 51 18.01 -13.06 7.44
C GLY A 51 18.02 -11.54 7.34
N GLY A 52 17.39 -10.81 8.28
CA GLY A 52 17.42 -9.35 8.31
C GLY A 52 16.35 -8.74 9.20
N ARG A 53 16.16 -7.43 9.10
CA ARG A 53 15.17 -6.70 9.87
C ARG A 53 14.20 -5.95 8.97
N ILE A 54 12.96 -5.85 9.42
CA ILE A 54 11.89 -5.11 8.77
C ILE A 54 11.64 -3.82 9.56
N ALA A 55 11.66 -2.68 8.87
CA ALA A 55 11.31 -1.39 9.45
C ALA A 55 9.80 -1.19 9.44
N CYS A 56 9.25 -0.79 10.58
CA CYS A 56 7.82 -0.57 10.79
C CYS A 56 7.57 0.79 11.46
N GLU A 57 6.45 1.41 11.15
CA GLU A 57 5.87 2.52 11.91
C GLU A 57 4.53 2.06 12.49
N VAL A 58 4.26 2.41 13.76
CA VAL A 58 3.04 2.01 14.46
C VAL A 58 2.19 3.23 14.76
N PHE A 59 0.88 3.13 14.48
CA PHE A 59 -0.10 4.18 14.71
C PHE A 59 -1.30 3.60 15.45
N GLY A 60 -1.86 4.36 16.38
CA GLY A 60 -3.12 4.03 17.06
C GLY A 60 -3.05 2.79 17.95
N GLU A 61 -4.20 2.40 18.44
CA GLU A 61 -4.44 1.23 19.30
C GLU A 61 -5.67 0.47 18.81
N GLY A 62 -5.86 -0.78 19.24
CA GLY A 62 -7.01 -1.62 18.87
C GLY A 62 -6.61 -2.82 18.00
N PRO A 63 -7.55 -3.37 17.22
CA PRO A 63 -7.30 -4.51 16.35
C PRO A 63 -6.20 -4.22 15.29
N LEU A 64 -5.34 -5.21 15.02
CA LEU A 64 -4.13 -5.03 14.24
C LEU A 64 -4.41 -5.01 12.73
N VAL A 65 -3.91 -3.98 12.04
CA VAL A 65 -3.89 -3.86 10.58
C VAL A 65 -2.44 -3.70 10.12
N LEU A 66 -1.96 -4.59 9.27
CA LEU A 66 -0.64 -4.51 8.66
C LEU A 66 -0.74 -3.90 7.25
N LEU A 67 -0.01 -2.82 7.00
CA LEU A 67 0.09 -2.18 5.67
C LEU A 67 1.43 -2.53 5.03
N ALA A 68 1.41 -2.93 3.75
CA ALA A 68 2.61 -3.24 2.99
C ALA A 68 2.54 -2.68 1.57
N HIS A 69 3.55 -1.90 1.21
CA HIS A 69 3.66 -1.22 -0.08
C HIS A 69 4.07 -2.15 -1.24
N GLY A 70 4.02 -1.64 -2.46
CA GLY A 70 4.43 -2.32 -3.67
C GLY A 70 5.93 -2.22 -3.96
N ILE A 71 6.36 -2.87 -5.04
CA ILE A 71 7.76 -2.84 -5.51
C ILE A 71 8.23 -1.39 -5.75
N GLY A 72 9.48 -1.12 -5.41
CA GLY A 72 10.14 0.16 -5.69
C GLY A 72 9.53 1.36 -4.97
N ASP A 73 8.86 1.13 -3.86
CA ASP A 73 8.26 2.14 -3.00
C ASP A 73 8.79 1.96 -1.54
N HIS A 74 8.17 2.59 -0.58
CA HIS A 74 8.44 2.47 0.85
C HIS A 74 7.17 2.72 1.67
N ARG A 75 7.20 2.46 2.99
CA ARG A 75 6.03 2.61 3.88
C ARG A 75 5.35 3.97 3.81
N GLN A 76 6.05 5.05 3.44
CA GLN A 76 5.45 6.38 3.28
C GLN A 76 4.41 6.47 2.14
N ALA A 77 4.27 5.42 1.32
CA ALA A 77 3.15 5.29 0.39
C ALA A 77 1.79 5.35 1.11
N TYR A 78 1.73 4.83 2.34
CA TYR A 78 0.52 4.82 3.17
C TYR A 78 0.41 6.01 4.15
N ARG A 79 1.28 7.05 4.03
CA ARG A 79 1.31 8.23 4.92
C ARG A 79 -0.04 8.92 5.14
N ALA A 80 -0.95 8.80 4.16
CA ALA A 80 -2.28 9.39 4.26
C ALA A 80 -3.34 8.39 4.74
N VAL A 81 -3.20 7.09 4.46
CA VAL A 81 -4.17 6.05 4.86
C VAL A 81 -3.93 5.59 6.29
N ALA A 82 -2.67 5.38 6.70
CA ALA A 82 -2.35 4.84 8.02
C ALA A 82 -2.94 5.68 9.18
N PRO A 83 -2.82 7.02 9.22
CA PRO A 83 -3.45 7.83 10.26
C PRO A 83 -4.98 7.76 10.25
N ARG A 84 -5.61 7.58 9.08
CA ARG A 84 -7.07 7.46 8.96
C ARG A 84 -7.59 6.16 9.57
N LEU A 85 -6.88 5.06 9.35
CA LEU A 85 -7.22 3.78 9.97
C LEU A 85 -6.99 3.83 11.50
N ALA A 86 -5.91 4.45 11.94
CA ALA A 86 -5.66 4.67 13.36
C ALA A 86 -6.75 5.52 14.02
N ALA A 87 -7.18 6.61 13.36
CA ALA A 87 -8.29 7.44 13.83
C ALA A 87 -9.64 6.70 13.85
N ALA A 88 -9.79 5.66 13.03
CA ALA A 88 -10.94 4.77 13.05
C ALA A 88 -10.85 3.66 14.13
N GLY A 89 -9.82 3.69 15.01
CA GLY A 89 -9.69 2.80 16.16
C GLY A 89 -8.89 1.51 15.89
N TYR A 90 -8.06 1.48 14.85
CA TYR A 90 -7.19 0.34 14.56
C TYR A 90 -5.75 0.61 14.97
N ARG A 91 -5.06 -0.43 15.44
CA ARG A 91 -3.61 -0.42 15.56
C ARG A 91 -3.01 -0.74 14.20
N VAL A 92 -2.35 0.23 13.59
CA VAL A 92 -1.80 0.13 12.24
C VAL A 92 -0.30 -0.06 12.31
N VAL A 93 0.21 -1.14 11.74
CA VAL A 93 1.64 -1.38 11.51
C VAL A 93 1.91 -1.20 10.04
N ASN A 94 2.72 -0.20 9.69
CA ASN A 94 3.06 0.17 8.32
C ASN A 94 4.52 -0.22 8.05
N MET A 95 4.75 -1.28 7.25
CA MET A 95 6.05 -1.88 7.06
C MET A 95 6.71 -1.49 5.74
N ASP A 96 8.05 -1.38 5.74
CA ASP A 96 8.85 -1.48 4.53
C ASP A 96 9.08 -2.97 4.21
N ILE A 97 8.73 -3.44 3.02
CA ILE A 97 9.05 -4.81 2.64
C ILE A 97 10.57 -5.01 2.53
N ARG A 98 11.03 -6.28 2.61
CA ARG A 98 12.46 -6.61 2.47
C ARG A 98 13.10 -5.92 1.27
N GLY A 99 14.33 -5.44 1.42
CA GLY A 99 15.07 -4.76 0.36
C GLY A 99 14.65 -3.32 0.08
N HIS A 100 13.56 -2.82 0.71
CA HIS A 100 13.00 -1.50 0.47
C HIS A 100 13.07 -0.61 1.72
N GLY A 101 12.92 0.71 1.52
CA GLY A 101 12.90 1.71 2.59
C GLY A 101 14.07 1.59 3.55
N GLU A 102 13.80 1.44 4.84
CA GLU A 102 14.80 1.24 5.90
C GLU A 102 14.97 -0.23 6.31
N SER A 103 14.22 -1.16 5.67
CA SER A 103 14.42 -2.60 5.86
C SER A 103 15.76 -3.05 5.30
N SER A 104 16.30 -4.14 5.84
CA SER A 104 17.57 -4.73 5.40
C SER A 104 17.58 -5.05 3.92
N MET A 105 18.75 -4.94 3.33
CA MET A 105 19.10 -5.43 1.99
C MET A 105 19.75 -6.82 2.09
N ASP A 106 20.07 -7.39 0.93
CA ASP A 106 20.84 -8.64 0.80
C ASP A 106 20.14 -9.88 1.41
N TRP A 107 18.83 -9.88 1.40
CA TRP A 107 18.06 -11.03 1.80
C TRP A 107 18.29 -12.21 0.85
N VAL A 108 18.41 -13.39 1.42
CA VAL A 108 18.40 -14.66 0.69
C VAL A 108 17.01 -15.27 0.81
N SER A 109 16.38 -15.58 -0.33
CA SER A 109 15.10 -16.27 -0.35
C SER A 109 15.26 -17.69 0.20
N GLN A 110 14.18 -18.30 0.66
CA GLN A 110 14.22 -19.70 1.12
C GLN A 110 14.58 -20.70 0.01
N THR A 111 14.48 -20.28 -1.24
CA THR A 111 14.99 -21.06 -2.37
C THR A 111 16.51 -21.04 -2.51
N GLY A 112 17.21 -20.29 -1.63
CA GLY A 112 18.64 -20.04 -1.71
C GLY A 112 19.04 -19.00 -2.79
N ARG A 113 18.08 -18.40 -3.47
CA ARG A 113 18.31 -17.39 -4.52
C ARG A 113 18.29 -15.98 -3.93
N ALA A 114 19.07 -15.08 -4.49
CA ALA A 114 19.03 -13.64 -4.16
C ALA A 114 17.86 -12.96 -4.88
N VAL A 115 16.63 -13.29 -4.48
CA VAL A 115 15.39 -12.75 -5.07
C VAL A 115 14.42 -12.31 -3.97
N ILE A 116 13.49 -11.42 -4.32
CA ILE A 116 12.36 -11.01 -3.48
C ILE A 116 11.10 -11.58 -4.13
N SER A 117 10.61 -12.69 -3.59
CA SER A 117 9.36 -13.32 -4.03
C SER A 117 8.18 -12.87 -3.16
N ARG A 118 6.96 -13.06 -3.65
CA ARG A 118 5.75 -12.85 -2.85
C ARG A 118 5.69 -13.78 -1.64
N THR A 119 6.17 -15.00 -1.80
CA THR A 119 6.29 -15.98 -0.71
C THR A 119 7.22 -15.48 0.40
N ASP A 120 8.36 -14.86 0.06
CA ASP A 120 9.27 -14.29 1.05
C ASP A 120 8.65 -13.09 1.77
N VAL A 121 7.98 -12.19 1.03
CA VAL A 121 7.26 -11.04 1.61
C VAL A 121 6.12 -11.51 2.51
N ALA A 122 5.37 -12.54 2.12
CA ALA A 122 4.31 -13.13 2.96
C ALA A 122 4.84 -13.66 4.30
N ARG A 123 6.01 -14.29 4.30
CA ARG A 123 6.66 -14.77 5.54
C ARG A 123 7.10 -13.63 6.43
N ASP A 124 7.61 -12.54 5.86
CA ASP A 124 7.93 -11.33 6.62
C ASP A 124 6.68 -10.74 7.25
N MET A 125 5.58 -10.63 6.49
CA MET A 125 4.29 -10.17 7.01
C MET A 125 3.84 -11.01 8.20
N VAL A 126 3.89 -12.34 8.09
CA VAL A 126 3.54 -13.26 9.18
C VAL A 126 4.48 -13.08 10.39
N GLY A 127 5.78 -12.88 10.14
CA GLY A 127 6.76 -12.60 11.19
C GLY A 127 6.48 -11.28 11.92
N VAL A 128 6.17 -10.23 11.18
CA VAL A 128 5.78 -8.92 11.73
C VAL A 128 4.47 -9.04 12.53
N ILE A 129 3.45 -9.74 12.01
CA ILE A 129 2.18 -9.97 12.72
C ILE A 129 2.43 -10.67 14.07
N ARG A 130 3.27 -11.71 14.10
CA ARG A 130 3.63 -12.41 15.35
C ARG A 130 4.34 -11.50 16.34
N HIS A 131 5.25 -10.65 15.87
CA HIS A 131 5.97 -9.69 16.70
C HIS A 131 5.02 -8.70 17.38
N PHE A 132 4.02 -8.21 16.66
CA PHE A 132 3.02 -7.27 17.18
C PHE A 132 1.84 -7.94 17.90
N GLY A 133 1.86 -9.25 18.09
CA GLY A 133 0.86 -9.99 18.88
C GLY A 133 -0.48 -10.19 18.17
N GLY A 134 -0.45 -10.41 16.84
CA GLY A 134 -1.64 -10.65 15.99
C GLY A 134 -2.67 -11.64 16.57
N PRO A 135 -3.80 -11.88 15.92
CA PRO A 135 -3.99 -11.86 14.46
C PRO A 135 -4.20 -10.45 13.86
N ALA A 136 -4.13 -10.37 12.54
CA ALA A 136 -4.21 -9.11 11.81
C ALA A 136 -4.99 -9.23 10.49
N VAL A 137 -5.47 -8.08 9.99
CA VAL A 137 -5.81 -7.92 8.57
C VAL A 137 -4.62 -7.33 7.84
N ILE A 138 -4.30 -7.89 6.68
CA ILE A 138 -3.22 -7.37 5.81
C ILE A 138 -3.82 -6.49 4.71
N VAL A 139 -3.28 -5.29 4.54
CA VAL A 139 -3.54 -4.41 3.40
C VAL A 139 -2.30 -4.37 2.54
N GLY A 140 -2.32 -5.07 1.41
CA GLY A 140 -1.19 -5.18 0.49
C GLY A 140 -1.44 -4.45 -0.82
N HIS A 141 -0.46 -3.67 -1.27
CA HIS A 141 -0.46 -3.03 -2.58
C HIS A 141 0.40 -3.80 -3.58
N SER A 142 -0.10 -3.98 -4.80
CA SER A 142 0.68 -4.55 -5.91
C SER A 142 1.27 -5.94 -5.55
N ILE A 143 2.59 -6.12 -5.54
CA ILE A 143 3.26 -7.36 -5.11
C ILE A 143 2.83 -7.81 -3.70
N SER A 144 2.64 -6.85 -2.80
CA SER A 144 2.22 -7.13 -1.42
C SER A 144 0.76 -7.58 -1.33
N GLY A 145 -0.09 -7.29 -2.33
CA GLY A 145 -1.42 -7.92 -2.47
C GLY A 145 -1.29 -9.42 -2.68
N GLY A 146 -0.48 -9.84 -3.66
CA GLY A 146 -0.21 -11.27 -3.86
C GLY A 146 0.49 -11.94 -2.67
N ALA A 147 1.35 -11.21 -1.94
CA ALA A 147 1.93 -11.72 -0.70
C ALA A 147 0.89 -11.88 0.41
N ALA A 148 -0.09 -10.98 0.51
CA ALA A 148 -1.22 -11.11 1.45
C ALA A 148 -2.05 -12.37 1.17
N THR A 149 -2.33 -12.68 -0.11
CA THR A 149 -2.97 -13.94 -0.53
C THR A 149 -2.20 -15.15 -0.01
N ILE A 150 -0.87 -15.18 -0.18
CA ILE A 150 -0.02 -16.29 0.31
C ILE A 150 -0.06 -16.37 1.84
N ALA A 151 0.07 -15.23 2.53
CA ALA A 151 0.03 -15.20 3.99
C ALA A 151 -1.31 -15.72 4.53
N ALA A 152 -2.44 -15.31 3.94
CA ALA A 152 -3.78 -15.78 4.31
C ALA A 152 -3.96 -17.29 4.09
N ALA A 153 -3.41 -17.84 3.01
CA ALA A 153 -3.50 -19.25 2.70
C ALA A 153 -2.58 -20.13 3.57
N THR A 154 -1.44 -19.60 4.03
CA THR A 154 -0.39 -20.37 4.73
C THR A 154 -0.36 -20.16 6.24
N ALA A 155 -0.98 -19.09 6.75
CA ALA A 155 -1.08 -18.77 8.18
C ALA A 155 -2.49 -18.26 8.55
N PRO A 156 -3.55 -19.05 8.28
CA PRO A 156 -4.94 -18.64 8.47
C PRO A 156 -5.27 -18.29 9.94
N GLU A 157 -4.52 -18.81 10.90
CA GLU A 157 -4.67 -18.49 12.32
C GLU A 157 -4.16 -17.07 12.69
N LEU A 158 -3.37 -16.46 11.83
CA LEU A 158 -2.78 -15.12 12.03
C LEU A 158 -3.36 -14.07 11.08
N VAL A 159 -3.99 -14.48 9.97
CA VAL A 159 -4.54 -13.56 8.98
C VAL A 159 -6.05 -13.71 8.93
N THR A 160 -6.76 -12.76 9.55
CA THR A 160 -8.22 -12.78 9.66
C THR A 160 -8.94 -12.11 8.49
N GLY A 161 -8.21 -11.42 7.61
CA GLY A 161 -8.73 -10.83 6.39
C GLY A 161 -7.62 -10.22 5.54
N ILE A 162 -7.88 -10.04 4.26
CA ILE A 162 -6.95 -9.36 3.35
C ILE A 162 -7.65 -8.26 2.57
N VAL A 163 -6.93 -7.16 2.35
CA VAL A 163 -7.28 -6.10 1.40
C VAL A 163 -6.16 -5.99 0.38
N GLU A 164 -6.49 -6.18 -0.87
CA GLU A 164 -5.55 -6.13 -1.98
C GLU A 164 -5.82 -4.89 -2.84
N ILE A 165 -4.87 -3.97 -2.92
CA ILE A 165 -4.98 -2.75 -3.72
C ILE A 165 -4.18 -2.95 -5.01
N ASN A 166 -4.87 -2.95 -6.16
CA ASN A 166 -4.28 -3.18 -7.48
C ASN A 166 -3.27 -4.35 -7.47
N PRO A 167 -3.68 -5.55 -7.04
CA PRO A 167 -2.75 -6.64 -6.75
C PRO A 167 -2.16 -7.28 -7.99
N PHE A 168 -0.95 -7.79 -7.86
CA PHE A 168 -0.33 -8.73 -8.79
C PHE A 168 -0.42 -10.16 -8.22
N THR A 169 -1.60 -10.74 -8.31
CA THR A 169 -1.93 -12.06 -7.75
C THR A 169 -2.17 -13.11 -8.82
N LEU A 170 -2.77 -12.71 -9.97
CA LEU A 170 -3.00 -13.63 -11.08
C LEU A 170 -1.82 -13.72 -12.05
N LEU A 171 -1.65 -14.89 -12.66
CA LEU A 171 -0.80 -15.04 -13.84
C LEU A 171 -1.41 -14.28 -15.01
N GLN A 172 -0.89 -13.10 -15.27
CA GLN A 172 -1.38 -12.21 -16.31
C GLN A 172 -0.89 -12.65 -17.69
N LYS A 173 -1.78 -12.51 -18.69
CA LYS A 173 -1.42 -12.63 -20.09
C LYS A 173 -1.31 -11.23 -20.70
N PHE A 174 -0.22 -10.99 -21.44
CA PHE A 174 -0.08 -9.75 -22.20
C PHE A 174 -1.25 -9.59 -23.19
N SER A 175 -1.98 -8.49 -23.06
CA SER A 175 -3.11 -8.18 -23.94
C SER A 175 -2.67 -7.39 -25.16
N VAL A 176 -2.50 -8.06 -26.32
CA VAL A 176 -2.21 -7.38 -27.59
C VAL A 176 -3.29 -6.37 -27.97
N PRO A 177 -4.60 -6.69 -27.89
CA PRO A 177 -5.65 -5.69 -28.14
C PRO A 177 -5.61 -4.52 -27.14
N GLY A 178 -5.35 -4.79 -25.88
CA GLY A 178 -5.18 -3.77 -24.84
C GLY A 178 -4.00 -2.85 -25.15
N PHE A 179 -2.87 -3.39 -25.52
CA PHE A 179 -1.66 -2.62 -25.89
C PHE A 179 -1.91 -1.69 -27.09
N ILE A 180 -2.69 -2.11 -28.05
CA ILE A 180 -3.03 -1.29 -29.22
C ILE A 180 -4.05 -0.21 -28.86
N ARG A 181 -5.12 -0.56 -28.15
CA ARG A 181 -6.31 0.30 -27.96
C ARG A 181 -6.25 1.14 -26.69
N VAL A 182 -5.66 0.63 -25.59
CA VAL A 182 -5.63 1.30 -24.28
C VAL A 182 -4.31 2.05 -24.10
N ARG A 183 -4.37 3.37 -24.29
CA ARG A 183 -3.16 4.24 -24.23
C ARG A 183 -2.40 4.10 -22.93
N ARG A 184 -3.11 4.08 -21.76
CA ARG A 184 -2.45 3.99 -20.45
C ARG A 184 -1.72 2.67 -20.29
N TYR A 185 -2.37 1.55 -20.61
CA TYR A 185 -1.78 0.23 -20.57
C TYR A 185 -0.50 0.17 -21.42
N ARG A 186 -0.54 0.65 -22.67
CA ARG A 186 0.66 0.74 -23.52
C ARG A 186 1.77 1.58 -22.90
N GLN A 187 1.44 2.76 -22.33
CA GLN A 187 2.42 3.62 -21.69
C GLN A 187 3.02 2.98 -20.43
N GLY A 188 2.20 2.31 -19.61
CA GLY A 188 2.62 1.55 -18.44
C GLY A 188 3.59 0.43 -18.84
N MET A 189 3.16 -0.45 -19.74
CA MET A 189 3.96 -1.59 -20.19
C MET A 189 5.33 -1.18 -20.76
N VAL A 190 5.36 -0.16 -21.63
CA VAL A 190 6.63 0.34 -22.21
C VAL A 190 7.56 0.89 -21.13
N ARG A 191 7.03 1.72 -20.20
CA ARG A 191 7.85 2.35 -19.18
C ARG A 191 8.32 1.35 -18.12
N LEU A 192 7.44 0.41 -17.73
CA LEU A 192 7.78 -0.66 -16.80
C LEU A 192 8.85 -1.59 -17.42
N GLY A 193 8.70 -1.97 -18.69
CA GLY A 193 9.70 -2.74 -19.40
C GLY A 193 11.07 -2.03 -19.49
N MET A 194 11.07 -0.71 -19.68
CA MET A 194 12.30 0.07 -19.62
C MET A 194 12.86 0.23 -18.21
N ALA A 195 12.00 0.29 -17.18
CA ALA A 195 12.43 0.31 -15.78
C ALA A 195 13.07 -1.01 -15.36
N ALA A 196 12.65 -2.14 -15.94
CA ALA A 196 13.22 -3.46 -15.72
C ALA A 196 14.71 -3.58 -16.15
N THR A 197 15.28 -2.56 -16.81
CA THR A 197 16.73 -2.45 -17.04
C THR A 197 17.50 -1.90 -15.83
N GLY A 198 16.85 -1.66 -14.68
CA GLY A 198 17.45 -1.04 -13.50
C GLY A 198 17.52 0.49 -13.56
N SER A 199 16.79 1.11 -14.46
CA SER A 199 16.85 2.56 -14.69
C SER A 199 15.87 3.32 -13.79
N LEU A 200 16.38 3.99 -12.75
CA LEU A 200 15.58 4.89 -11.89
C LEU A 200 14.82 5.95 -12.70
N ARG A 201 15.42 6.48 -13.77
CA ARG A 201 14.74 7.45 -14.64
C ARG A 201 13.47 6.88 -15.27
N TRP A 202 13.50 5.61 -15.72
CA TRP A 202 12.35 4.96 -16.33
C TRP A 202 11.34 4.54 -15.28
N TRP A 203 11.79 4.16 -14.08
CA TRP A 203 10.91 3.92 -12.95
C TRP A 203 10.09 5.16 -12.58
N LEU A 204 10.73 6.31 -12.42
CA LEU A 204 10.03 7.58 -12.16
C LEU A 204 9.08 8.00 -13.29
N ARG A 205 9.42 7.69 -14.55
CA ARG A 205 8.52 7.88 -15.69
C ARG A 205 7.32 6.93 -15.66
N TYR A 206 7.52 5.70 -15.18
CA TYR A 206 6.42 4.77 -14.97
C TYR A 206 5.49 5.31 -13.87
N LEU A 207 6.02 5.71 -12.72
CA LEU A 207 5.22 6.30 -11.64
C LEU A 207 4.39 7.49 -12.10
N ASP A 208 4.92 8.32 -13.01
CA ASP A 208 4.17 9.43 -13.59
C ASP A 208 2.89 8.99 -14.35
N VAL A 209 2.86 7.81 -14.95
CA VAL A 209 1.66 7.23 -15.56
C VAL A 209 0.84 6.44 -14.55
N ALA A 210 1.50 5.78 -13.61
CA ALA A 210 0.86 4.96 -12.58
C ALA A 210 -0.06 5.77 -11.66
N TYR A 211 0.31 7.02 -11.38
CA TYR A 211 -0.58 8.00 -10.75
C TYR A 211 -1.51 8.64 -11.78
N ALA A 212 -2.79 8.28 -11.80
CA ALA A 212 -3.78 8.89 -12.70
C ALA A 212 -4.11 10.33 -12.29
N SER A 213 -4.12 10.61 -10.99
CA SER A 213 -4.17 11.95 -10.40
C SER A 213 -3.00 12.14 -9.44
N LYS A 214 -2.41 13.34 -9.44
CA LYS A 214 -1.28 13.67 -8.59
C LYS A 214 -1.80 14.25 -7.28
N PRO A 215 -1.52 13.65 -6.11
CA PRO A 215 -1.80 14.30 -4.82
C PRO A 215 -0.99 15.59 -4.66
N ALA A 216 -1.40 16.48 -3.77
CA ALA A 216 -0.77 17.80 -3.58
C ALA A 216 0.73 17.71 -3.24
N ASP A 217 1.13 16.65 -2.53
CA ASP A 217 2.51 16.39 -2.13
C ASP A 217 3.28 15.46 -3.09
N TYR A 218 2.72 15.17 -4.28
CA TYR A 218 3.30 14.23 -5.25
C TYR A 218 4.78 14.51 -5.54
N SER A 219 5.12 15.77 -5.84
CA SER A 219 6.51 16.15 -6.19
C SER A 219 7.47 15.90 -5.03
N ALA A 220 7.07 16.22 -3.80
CA ALA A 220 7.88 16.00 -2.62
C ALA A 220 8.05 14.51 -2.33
N SER A 221 6.97 13.73 -2.45
CA SER A 221 6.98 12.28 -2.26
C SER A 221 7.85 11.57 -3.30
N MET A 222 7.78 11.97 -4.57
CA MET A 222 8.63 11.41 -5.63
C MET A 222 10.10 11.79 -5.46
N ALA A 223 10.40 13.00 -4.96
CA ALA A 223 11.76 13.41 -4.64
C ALA A 223 12.36 12.57 -3.49
N ALA A 224 11.58 12.34 -2.43
CA ALA A 224 11.97 11.50 -1.30
C ALA A 224 12.22 10.05 -1.75
N LEU A 225 11.27 9.46 -2.49
CA LEU A 225 11.42 8.10 -3.04
C LEU A 225 12.66 7.99 -3.95
N ALA A 226 12.87 8.97 -4.84
CA ALA A 226 14.04 8.99 -5.70
C ALA A 226 15.35 9.13 -4.91
N SER A 227 15.34 9.83 -3.77
CA SER A 227 16.50 9.91 -2.87
C SER A 227 16.83 8.54 -2.28
N THR A 228 15.82 7.84 -1.73
CA THR A 228 15.98 6.49 -1.19
C THR A 228 16.48 5.50 -2.25
N LEU A 229 15.92 5.53 -3.45
CA LEU A 229 16.33 4.61 -4.53
C LEU A 229 17.73 4.92 -5.10
N ARG A 230 18.29 6.12 -4.85
CA ARG A 230 19.68 6.47 -5.18
C ARG A 230 20.69 5.97 -4.16
N GLU A 231 20.25 5.58 -2.98
CA GLU A 231 21.16 5.00 -2.00
C GLU A 231 21.88 3.77 -2.58
N PRO A 232 23.15 3.56 -2.21
CA PRO A 232 23.91 2.41 -2.71
C PRO A 232 23.18 1.09 -2.46
N GLY A 233 23.01 0.30 -3.51
CA GLY A 233 22.37 -1.01 -3.45
C GLY A 233 20.84 -1.02 -3.62
N ARG A 234 20.10 0.07 -3.32
CA ARG A 234 18.62 0.05 -3.32
C ARG A 234 18.01 -0.29 -4.68
N MET A 235 18.52 0.25 -5.78
CA MET A 235 18.06 -0.13 -7.12
C MET A 235 18.39 -1.59 -7.47
N ALA A 236 19.50 -2.12 -6.95
CA ALA A 236 19.83 -3.53 -7.14
C ALA A 236 18.87 -4.44 -6.38
N GLU A 237 18.47 -4.07 -5.15
CA GLU A 237 17.44 -4.78 -4.38
C GLU A 237 16.10 -4.76 -5.10
N PHE A 238 15.64 -3.59 -5.55
CA PHE A 238 14.44 -3.47 -6.35
C PHE A 238 14.44 -4.45 -7.55
N MET A 239 15.56 -4.61 -8.23
CA MET A 239 15.71 -5.49 -9.39
C MET A 239 15.70 -6.99 -9.04
N LYS A 240 15.87 -7.36 -7.76
CA LYS A 240 15.74 -8.75 -7.30
C LYS A 240 14.29 -9.22 -7.19
N THR A 241 13.31 -8.32 -7.32
CA THR A 241 11.88 -8.66 -7.17
C THR A 241 11.40 -9.54 -8.32
N GLU A 242 10.83 -10.69 -7.99
CA GLU A 242 10.25 -11.61 -8.98
C GLU A 242 8.98 -11.02 -9.60
N SER A 243 8.95 -10.92 -10.94
CA SER A 243 7.85 -10.32 -11.68
C SER A 243 6.63 -11.26 -11.79
N THR A 244 6.85 -12.59 -11.87
CA THR A 244 5.76 -13.54 -12.01
C THR A 244 5.03 -13.79 -10.69
N PRO A 245 3.68 -13.70 -10.67
CA PRO A 245 2.86 -14.00 -9.49
C PRO A 245 2.44 -15.48 -9.39
N ALA A 246 3.22 -16.41 -9.94
CA ALA A 246 2.83 -17.82 -9.99
C ALA A 246 2.61 -18.43 -8.60
N ASP A 247 3.40 -18.02 -7.61
CA ASP A 247 3.28 -18.42 -6.22
C ASP A 247 1.96 -17.93 -5.58
N ALA A 248 1.61 -16.67 -5.77
CA ALA A 248 0.36 -16.10 -5.28
C ALA A 248 -0.87 -16.69 -6.01
N HIS A 249 -0.79 -16.83 -7.34
CA HIS A 249 -1.86 -17.41 -8.13
C HIS A 249 -2.25 -18.84 -7.65
N ALA A 250 -1.25 -19.65 -7.32
CA ALA A 250 -1.46 -20.99 -6.81
C ALA A 250 -2.17 -21.03 -5.45
N GLN A 251 -2.15 -19.94 -4.67
CA GLN A 251 -2.74 -19.88 -3.34
C GLN A 251 -4.15 -19.29 -3.30
N LEU A 252 -4.63 -18.67 -4.37
CA LEU A 252 -5.98 -18.08 -4.41
C LEU A 252 -7.09 -19.04 -3.97
N PRO A 253 -7.12 -20.33 -4.42
CA PRO A 253 -8.14 -21.28 -3.98
C PRO A 253 -8.06 -21.66 -2.50
N ASN A 254 -6.95 -21.36 -1.83
CA ASN A 254 -6.68 -21.74 -0.45
C ASN A 254 -6.95 -20.62 0.56
N VAL A 255 -7.34 -19.41 0.09
CA VAL A 255 -7.70 -18.29 0.97
C VAL A 255 -8.99 -18.63 1.72
N ALA A 256 -8.96 -18.58 3.06
CA ALA A 256 -10.09 -18.94 3.90
C ALA A 256 -10.73 -17.75 4.63
N CYS A 257 -10.06 -16.61 4.67
CA CYS A 257 -10.57 -15.40 5.32
C CYS A 257 -11.28 -14.45 4.31
N PRO A 258 -12.11 -13.50 4.78
CA PRO A 258 -12.67 -12.46 3.94
C PRO A 258 -11.60 -11.68 3.15
N ALA A 259 -11.88 -11.36 1.90
CA ALA A 259 -10.98 -10.64 1.01
C ALA A 259 -11.68 -9.45 0.34
N LEU A 260 -11.02 -8.29 0.30
CA LEU A 260 -11.43 -7.12 -0.47
C LEU A 260 -10.37 -6.81 -1.53
N VAL A 261 -10.77 -6.81 -2.79
CA VAL A 261 -9.93 -6.35 -3.90
C VAL A 261 -10.36 -4.94 -4.29
N ILE A 262 -9.45 -3.97 -4.27
CA ILE A 262 -9.69 -2.59 -4.67
C ILE A 262 -8.92 -2.29 -5.94
N MET A 263 -9.62 -2.04 -7.05
CA MET A 263 -9.01 -1.79 -8.35
C MET A 263 -9.15 -0.32 -8.77
N GLY A 264 -8.04 0.27 -9.22
CA GLY A 264 -8.04 1.57 -9.87
C GLY A 264 -8.45 1.44 -11.34
N THR A 265 -9.59 2.02 -11.73
CA THR A 265 -10.09 1.88 -13.11
C THR A 265 -9.19 2.49 -14.18
N LEU A 266 -8.18 3.26 -13.76
CA LEU A 266 -7.18 3.89 -14.62
C LEU A 266 -5.77 3.32 -14.39
N ASP A 267 -5.66 2.15 -13.78
CA ASP A 267 -4.37 1.48 -13.55
C ASP A 267 -3.71 1.13 -14.90
N PRO A 268 -2.47 1.57 -15.14
CA PRO A 268 -1.77 1.31 -16.41
C PRO A 268 -1.21 -0.10 -16.53
N ASP A 269 -1.24 -0.90 -15.48
CA ASP A 269 -0.66 -2.25 -15.48
C ASP A 269 -1.64 -3.29 -16.03
N PHE A 270 -2.91 -2.91 -16.17
CA PHE A 270 -3.97 -3.78 -16.65
C PHE A 270 -4.65 -3.18 -17.89
N ALA A 271 -4.94 -4.03 -18.87
CA ALA A 271 -5.72 -3.63 -20.03
C ALA A 271 -7.20 -3.34 -19.65
N ASP A 272 -7.72 -4.09 -18.69
CA ASP A 272 -9.03 -3.92 -18.04
C ASP A 272 -8.87 -4.23 -16.53
N PRO A 273 -8.67 -3.19 -15.71
CA PRO A 273 -8.49 -3.39 -14.27
C PRO A 273 -9.70 -4.01 -13.57
N THR A 274 -10.93 -3.70 -14.01
CA THR A 274 -12.13 -4.24 -13.40
C THR A 274 -12.23 -5.75 -13.65
N ALA A 275 -12.02 -6.17 -14.89
CA ALA A 275 -12.01 -7.58 -15.25
C ALA A 275 -10.91 -8.36 -14.54
N GLU A 276 -9.73 -7.73 -14.29
CA GLU A 276 -8.66 -8.34 -13.50
C GLU A 276 -9.11 -8.57 -12.05
N GLY A 277 -9.72 -7.58 -11.40
CA GLY A 277 -10.25 -7.71 -10.04
C GLY A 277 -11.34 -8.79 -9.93
N GLU A 278 -12.26 -8.86 -10.91
CA GLU A 278 -13.27 -9.93 -11.00
C GLU A 278 -12.63 -11.30 -11.14
N ALA A 279 -11.56 -11.43 -11.92
CA ALA A 279 -10.84 -12.68 -12.11
C ALA A 279 -10.09 -13.11 -10.83
N VAL A 280 -9.49 -12.17 -10.08
CA VAL A 280 -8.88 -12.46 -8.76
C VAL A 280 -9.91 -13.06 -7.81
N ILE A 281 -11.08 -12.41 -7.68
CA ILE A 281 -12.15 -12.88 -6.79
C ILE A 281 -12.71 -14.23 -7.25
N SER A 282 -12.88 -14.42 -8.56
CA SER A 282 -13.41 -15.67 -9.12
C SER A 282 -12.47 -16.87 -8.89
N ALA A 283 -11.18 -16.60 -8.67
CA ALA A 283 -10.19 -17.63 -8.35
C ALA A 283 -10.14 -17.98 -6.84
N MET A 284 -10.78 -17.19 -5.99
CA MET A 284 -10.94 -17.47 -4.55
C MET A 284 -12.16 -18.36 -4.29
N PRO A 285 -12.27 -19.00 -3.11
CA PRO A 285 -13.48 -19.71 -2.72
C PRO A 285 -14.73 -18.81 -2.76
N PRO A 286 -15.90 -19.34 -3.14
CA PRO A 286 -17.13 -18.55 -3.27
C PRO A 286 -17.50 -17.83 -1.97
N GLY A 287 -17.88 -16.54 -2.09
CA GLY A 287 -18.45 -15.74 -0.99
C GLY A 287 -17.45 -15.01 -0.10
N ILE A 288 -16.13 -15.28 -0.21
CA ILE A 288 -15.13 -14.58 0.59
C ILE A 288 -14.63 -13.27 -0.05
N GLY A 289 -14.55 -13.22 -1.37
CA GLY A 289 -14.05 -12.08 -2.12
C GLY A 289 -15.10 -10.99 -2.37
N GLN A 290 -14.71 -9.74 -2.27
CA GLN A 290 -15.45 -8.55 -2.68
C GLN A 290 -14.61 -7.68 -3.59
N LEU A 291 -15.21 -7.11 -4.65
CA LEU A 291 -14.57 -6.12 -5.52
C LEU A 291 -15.09 -4.72 -5.21
N ALA A 292 -14.18 -3.77 -5.11
CA ALA A 292 -14.47 -2.34 -5.16
C ALA A 292 -13.60 -1.69 -6.24
N THR A 293 -14.13 -0.64 -6.88
CA THR A 293 -13.39 0.13 -7.88
C THR A 293 -13.33 1.60 -7.50
N ILE A 294 -12.20 2.24 -7.77
CA ILE A 294 -12.00 3.68 -7.57
C ILE A 294 -11.50 4.28 -8.90
N ALA A 295 -12.00 5.46 -9.28
CA ALA A 295 -11.47 6.21 -10.41
C ALA A 295 -10.09 6.77 -10.07
N GLY A 296 -9.05 5.97 -10.24
CA GLY A 296 -7.65 6.27 -9.92
C GLY A 296 -6.70 5.30 -10.63
N GLY A 297 -5.40 5.55 -10.51
CA GLY A 297 -4.34 4.73 -11.09
C GLY A 297 -3.91 3.58 -10.18
N HIS A 298 -2.62 3.25 -10.26
CA HIS A 298 -2.04 2.14 -9.51
C HIS A 298 -1.89 2.44 -8.00
N TYR A 299 -1.71 3.70 -7.62
CA TYR A 299 -1.40 4.12 -6.24
C TYR A 299 -2.61 4.73 -5.52
N LEU A 300 -3.74 4.00 -5.44
CA LEU A 300 -5.02 4.46 -4.87
C LEU A 300 -4.88 4.98 -3.43
N HIS A 301 -4.08 4.33 -2.61
CA HIS A 301 -3.80 4.72 -1.22
C HIS A 301 -3.11 6.10 -1.10
N SER A 302 -2.44 6.56 -2.16
CA SER A 302 -1.86 7.90 -2.24
C SER A 302 -2.73 8.88 -3.05
N GLU A 303 -3.38 8.41 -4.14
CA GLU A 303 -4.19 9.25 -5.03
C GLU A 303 -5.56 9.60 -4.44
N LYS A 304 -6.17 8.65 -3.75
CA LYS A 304 -7.55 8.68 -3.23
C LYS A 304 -7.60 8.15 -1.80
N PRO A 305 -6.80 8.73 -0.88
CA PRO A 305 -6.63 8.17 0.45
C PRO A 305 -7.93 8.09 1.25
N ASP A 306 -8.84 9.07 1.11
CA ASP A 306 -10.12 9.09 1.82
C ASP A 306 -11.01 7.93 1.37
N ALA A 307 -11.22 7.78 0.05
CA ALA A 307 -12.03 6.69 -0.50
C ALA A 307 -11.41 5.32 -0.22
N THR A 308 -10.08 5.20 -0.30
CA THR A 308 -9.38 3.95 0.00
C THR A 308 -9.53 3.58 1.48
N ALA A 309 -9.31 4.51 2.40
CA ALA A 309 -9.48 4.27 3.83
C ALA A 309 -10.94 3.93 4.19
N GLU A 310 -11.92 4.62 3.60
CA GLU A 310 -13.35 4.34 3.81
C GLU A 310 -13.72 2.90 3.41
N LEU A 311 -13.24 2.44 2.25
CA LEU A 311 -13.49 1.06 1.79
C LEU A 311 -12.85 0.05 2.75
N ILE A 312 -11.62 0.30 3.20
CA ILE A 312 -10.93 -0.56 4.16
C ILE A 312 -11.71 -0.62 5.48
N VAL A 313 -12.03 0.54 6.09
CA VAL A 313 -12.76 0.60 7.37
C VAL A 313 -14.12 -0.10 7.28
N ARG A 314 -14.86 0.13 6.19
CA ARG A 314 -16.16 -0.55 5.96
C ARG A 314 -15.99 -2.07 5.88
N PHE A 315 -14.98 -2.54 5.17
CA PHE A 315 -14.69 -3.98 5.07
C PHE A 315 -14.34 -4.57 6.45
N LEU A 316 -13.45 -3.92 7.20
CA LEU A 316 -13.07 -4.35 8.56
C LEU A 316 -14.28 -4.46 9.48
N ALA A 317 -15.13 -3.45 9.50
CA ALA A 317 -16.30 -3.40 10.38
C ALA A 317 -17.41 -4.40 10.00
N THR A 318 -17.54 -4.78 8.72
CA THR A 318 -18.68 -5.57 8.24
C THR A 318 -18.33 -7.03 7.90
N ARG A 319 -17.08 -7.32 7.61
CA ARG A 319 -16.68 -8.63 7.09
C ARG A 319 -15.67 -9.36 7.96
N VAL A 320 -15.02 -8.68 8.89
CA VAL A 320 -14.01 -9.26 9.77
C VAL A 320 -14.44 -9.05 11.23
N PRO A 321 -15.21 -9.99 11.82
CA PRO A 321 -15.79 -9.84 13.16
C PRO A 321 -14.76 -9.55 14.25
N GLU A 322 -13.56 -10.14 14.14
CA GLU A 322 -12.46 -9.95 15.08
C GLU A 322 -11.89 -8.52 15.09
N MET A 323 -12.23 -7.73 14.05
CA MET A 323 -11.80 -6.34 13.89
C MET A 323 -12.88 -5.34 14.33
N GLN A 324 -14.01 -5.80 14.89
CA GLN A 324 -15.05 -4.90 15.38
C GLN A 324 -14.58 -4.16 16.63
N ILE A 325 -14.72 -2.84 16.59
CA ILE A 325 -14.41 -1.94 17.70
C ILE A 325 -15.69 -1.82 18.53
N HIS A 326 -15.62 -2.15 19.82
CA HIS A 326 -16.73 -2.12 20.77
C HIS A 326 -16.78 -0.81 21.57
#